data_4de23bdf212d7fadd25ea8281863db4a
#
_entry.id   4de23bdf212d7fadd25ea8281863db4a
#
_cell.length_a   1.000
_cell.length_b   1.000
_cell.length_c   1.000
_cell.angle_alpha   90.00
_cell.angle_beta   90.00
_cell.angle_gamma   90.00
#
_symmetry.space_group_name_H-M   'P 1'
#
loop_
_entity.id
_entity.type
_entity.pdbx_description
1 polymer ?
#
loop_
_entity_poly.entity_id
_entity_poly.type
_entity_poly.pdbx_seq_one_letter_code
_entity_poly.pdbx_strand_id
1 'polypeptide(L)'
;MSQLSDVFLYTVDNLKEIIDQGLEARQQAAIKAEHIIEHQANSFMQKMRGLRAGSTIRELRAHTTDIQQSTLASAMAMLRKGDDPEKALQYFAHTFTNKLLHTPSEQLRQASESGDNTVAESARKLFNLKTKADSNHQTRSDDTSSKPTPK
;
A
#
# COMPACT_ATOMS: atom_id res chain seq x y z
N MET A 1 80.52 8.76 1.43
CA MET A 1 79.46 9.01 2.49
C MET A 1 78.13 8.74 1.88
N SER A 2 77.58 7.55 2.15
CA SER A 2 76.27 7.14 1.65
C SER A 2 75.19 7.86 2.51
N GLN A 3 74.39 8.69 1.88
CA GLN A 3 73.20 9.26 2.50
C GLN A 3 72.16 8.14 2.58
N LEU A 4 71.86 7.70 3.80
CA LEU A 4 70.71 6.85 4.11
C LEU A 4 69.48 7.73 4.00
N SER A 5 68.74 7.65 2.86
CA SER A 5 67.59 8.50 2.56
C SER A 5 66.24 7.92 3.07
N ASP A 6 66.25 6.82 3.83
CA ASP A 6 65.03 6.13 4.26
C ASP A 6 64.93 5.85 5.76
N VAL A 7 65.45 6.75 6.58
CA VAL A 7 65.26 6.66 8.05
C VAL A 7 64.21 7.65 8.49
N PHE A 8 62.99 7.16 8.76
CA PHE A 8 61.94 7.93 9.39
C PHE A 8 62.08 7.83 10.90
N LEU A 9 62.29 8.98 11.55
CA LEU A 9 62.36 9.07 13.00
C LEU A 9 60.91 9.32 13.52
N TYR A 10 60.30 8.33 14.13
CA TYR A 10 58.99 8.49 14.78
C TYR A 10 59.22 8.77 16.29
N THR A 11 58.63 9.85 16.78
CA THR A 11 58.52 10.12 18.21
C THR A 11 57.31 9.39 18.78
N VAL A 12 57.29 9.19 20.12
CA VAL A 12 56.10 8.56 20.83
C VAL A 12 54.83 9.36 20.56
N ASP A 13 54.93 10.66 20.44
CA ASP A 13 53.79 11.55 20.13
C ASP A 13 53.24 11.32 18.72
N ASN A 14 54.09 11.11 17.70
CA ASN A 14 53.69 10.78 16.34
C ASN A 14 52.98 9.41 16.28
N LEU A 15 53.39 8.44 17.09
CA LEU A 15 52.74 7.14 17.20
C LEU A 15 51.35 7.26 17.83
N LYS A 16 51.21 8.11 18.84
CA LYS A 16 49.92 8.36 19.47
C LYS A 16 48.96 9.02 18.51
N GLU A 17 49.41 10.01 17.75
CA GLU A 17 48.57 10.66 16.73
C GLU A 17 48.09 9.70 15.63
N ILE A 18 48.91 8.76 15.19
CA ILE A 18 48.56 7.73 14.21
C ILE A 18 47.52 6.76 14.79
N ILE A 19 47.65 6.41 16.09
CA ILE A 19 46.67 5.55 16.78
C ILE A 19 45.33 6.28 16.92
N ASP A 20 45.33 7.53 17.34
CA ASP A 20 44.11 8.32 17.51
C ASP A 20 43.37 8.52 16.16
N GLN A 21 44.10 8.85 15.10
CA GLN A 21 43.54 8.91 13.72
C GLN A 21 42.97 7.56 13.27
N GLY A 22 43.66 6.46 13.60
CA GLY A 22 43.20 5.11 13.29
C GLY A 22 41.92 4.73 14.05
N LEU A 23 41.78 5.17 15.30
CA LEU A 23 40.59 5.00 16.12
C LEU A 23 39.41 5.80 15.57
N GLU A 24 39.62 7.07 15.24
CA GLU A 24 38.59 7.91 14.64
C GLU A 24 38.09 7.34 13.28
N ALA A 25 39.02 6.90 12.43
CA ALA A 25 38.67 6.30 11.16
C ALA A 25 37.81 5.02 11.35
N ARG A 26 38.15 4.19 12.34
CA ARG A 26 37.36 2.99 12.67
C ARG A 26 35.98 3.35 13.24
N GLN A 27 35.88 4.35 14.08
CA GLN A 27 34.60 4.84 14.59
C GLN A 27 33.72 5.37 13.46
N GLN A 28 34.26 6.15 12.56
CA GLN A 28 33.55 6.65 11.38
C GLN A 28 33.10 5.51 10.46
N ALA A 29 33.94 4.49 10.27
CA ALA A 29 33.58 3.31 9.50
C ALA A 29 32.46 2.49 10.18
N ALA A 30 32.47 2.36 11.51
CA ALA A 30 31.44 1.68 12.27
C ALA A 30 30.08 2.41 12.14
N ILE A 31 30.05 3.73 12.28
CA ILE A 31 28.81 4.53 12.12
C ILE A 31 28.24 4.39 10.70
N LYS A 32 29.12 4.43 9.69
CA LYS A 32 28.69 4.19 8.30
C LYS A 32 28.13 2.79 8.08
N ALA A 33 28.76 1.78 8.69
CA ALA A 33 28.28 0.39 8.61
C ALA A 33 26.91 0.22 9.28
N GLU A 34 26.71 0.80 10.47
CA GLU A 34 25.41 0.79 11.15
C GLU A 34 24.32 1.43 10.29
N HIS A 35 24.58 2.55 9.66
CA HIS A 35 23.63 3.23 8.79
C HIS A 35 23.27 2.38 7.55
N ILE A 36 24.25 1.67 6.98
CA ILE A 36 24.04 0.75 5.86
C ILE A 36 23.15 -0.43 6.30
N ILE A 37 23.44 -1.01 7.47
CA ILE A 37 22.66 -2.12 8.03
C ILE A 37 21.22 -1.71 8.28
N GLU A 38 21.00 -0.56 8.90
CA GLU A 38 19.66 -0.04 9.17
C GLU A 38 18.88 0.20 7.87
N HIS A 39 19.50 0.82 6.87
CA HIS A 39 18.89 1.05 5.57
C HIS A 39 18.53 -0.27 4.87
N GLN A 40 19.42 -1.26 4.89
CA GLN A 40 19.17 -2.58 4.28
C GLN A 40 18.08 -3.34 5.03
N ALA A 41 18.07 -3.31 6.36
CA ALA A 41 17.02 -3.93 7.17
C ALA A 41 15.64 -3.33 6.87
N ASN A 42 15.54 -2.00 6.81
CA ASN A 42 14.31 -1.32 6.45
C ASN A 42 13.84 -1.66 5.03
N SER A 43 14.75 -1.67 4.07
CA SER A 43 14.46 -2.07 2.67
C SER A 43 13.98 -3.52 2.58
N PHE A 44 14.61 -4.43 3.33
CA PHE A 44 14.19 -5.83 3.40
C PHE A 44 12.79 -5.96 3.99
N MET A 45 12.51 -5.28 5.10
CA MET A 45 11.19 -5.30 5.74
C MET A 45 10.09 -4.75 4.81
N GLN A 46 10.38 -3.71 4.02
CA GLN A 46 9.45 -3.20 3.01
C GLN A 46 9.17 -4.24 1.91
N LYS A 47 10.20 -4.90 1.40
CA LYS A 47 10.05 -5.99 0.41
C LYS A 47 9.20 -7.14 0.97
N MET A 48 9.45 -7.55 2.22
CA MET A 48 8.68 -8.60 2.88
C MET A 48 7.20 -8.23 3.06
N ARG A 49 6.90 -6.97 3.40
CA ARG A 49 5.51 -6.46 3.47
C ARG A 49 4.84 -6.49 2.08
N GLY A 50 5.56 -6.08 1.04
CA GLY A 50 5.07 -6.14 -0.34
C GLY A 50 4.74 -7.54 -0.82
N LEU A 51 5.55 -8.55 -0.46
CA LEU A 51 5.30 -9.95 -0.78
C LEU A 51 4.02 -10.49 -0.12
N ARG A 52 3.76 -10.11 1.13
CA ARG A 52 2.51 -10.47 1.84
C ARG A 52 1.28 -9.85 1.17
N ALA A 53 1.36 -8.59 0.78
CA ALA A 53 0.28 -7.94 0.04
C ALA A 53 0.00 -8.65 -1.30
N GLY A 54 1.04 -9.13 -1.98
CA GLY A 54 0.92 -9.87 -3.24
C GLY A 54 0.17 -11.19 -3.11
N SER A 55 0.30 -11.93 -1.99
CA SER A 55 -0.47 -13.17 -1.75
C SER A 55 -1.95 -12.86 -1.54
N THR A 56 -2.25 -11.88 -0.69
CA THR A 56 -3.63 -11.46 -0.40
C THR A 56 -4.35 -10.96 -1.66
N ILE A 57 -3.66 -10.20 -2.51
CA ILE A 57 -4.23 -9.75 -3.80
C ILE A 57 -4.55 -10.94 -4.72
N ARG A 58 -3.66 -11.94 -4.77
CA ARG A 58 -3.91 -13.15 -5.58
C ARG A 58 -5.10 -13.96 -5.07
N GLU A 59 -5.19 -14.13 -3.76
CA GLU A 59 -6.32 -14.82 -3.11
C GLU A 59 -7.64 -14.09 -3.34
N LEU A 60 -7.65 -12.76 -3.21
CA LEU A 60 -8.83 -11.93 -3.50
C LEU A 60 -9.26 -12.07 -4.96
N ARG A 61 -8.31 -12.04 -5.90
CA ARG A 61 -8.62 -12.22 -7.33
C ARG A 61 -9.15 -13.61 -7.62
N ALA A 62 -8.56 -14.66 -7.05
CA ALA A 62 -9.02 -16.02 -7.22
C ALA A 62 -10.46 -16.17 -6.70
N HIS A 63 -10.73 -15.72 -5.49
CA HIS A 63 -12.06 -15.73 -4.90
C HIS A 63 -13.11 -14.98 -5.75
N THR A 64 -12.75 -13.79 -6.24
CA THR A 64 -13.62 -13.01 -7.12
C THR A 64 -13.91 -13.74 -8.44
N THR A 65 -12.89 -14.40 -9.02
CA THR A 65 -13.03 -15.18 -10.25
C THR A 65 -13.96 -16.39 -10.04
N ASP A 66 -13.86 -17.08 -8.90
CA ASP A 66 -14.73 -18.22 -8.57
C ASP A 66 -16.20 -17.80 -8.49
N ILE A 67 -16.48 -16.67 -7.79
CA ILE A 67 -17.83 -16.09 -7.75
C ILE A 67 -18.32 -15.72 -9.15
N GLN A 68 -17.48 -15.09 -9.96
CA GLN A 68 -17.79 -14.70 -11.32
C GLN A 68 -18.16 -15.91 -12.17
N GLN A 69 -17.32 -16.95 -12.18
CA GLN A 69 -17.51 -18.15 -12.99
C GLN A 69 -18.79 -18.90 -12.59
N SER A 70 -19.03 -19.08 -11.29
CA SER A 70 -20.23 -19.76 -10.79
C SER A 70 -21.52 -19.01 -11.16
N THR A 71 -21.48 -17.69 -11.08
CA THR A 71 -22.63 -16.85 -11.41
C THR A 71 -22.88 -16.80 -12.93
N LEU A 72 -21.78 -16.71 -13.71
CA LEU A 72 -21.83 -16.75 -15.16
C LEU A 72 -22.40 -18.10 -15.67
N ALA A 73 -21.97 -19.21 -15.08
CA ALA A 73 -22.50 -20.53 -15.42
C ALA A 73 -24.01 -20.61 -15.22
N SER A 74 -24.52 -20.00 -14.13
CA SER A 74 -25.94 -19.91 -13.84
C SER A 74 -26.69 -19.06 -14.88
N ALA A 75 -26.18 -17.90 -15.22
CA ALA A 75 -26.78 -17.04 -16.26
C ALA A 75 -26.78 -17.71 -17.64
N MET A 76 -25.69 -18.40 -17.98
CA MET A 76 -25.62 -19.19 -19.26
C MET A 76 -26.60 -20.36 -19.28
N ALA A 77 -26.90 -20.96 -18.10
CA ALA A 77 -27.91 -22.00 -18.00
C ALA A 77 -29.32 -21.44 -18.23
N MET A 78 -29.62 -20.21 -17.78
CA MET A 78 -30.88 -19.51 -18.08
C MET A 78 -31.05 -19.30 -19.59
N LEU A 79 -29.99 -18.78 -20.26
CA LEU A 79 -30.02 -18.58 -21.71
C LEU A 79 -30.26 -19.91 -22.49
N ARG A 80 -29.62 -21.00 -22.03
CA ARG A 80 -29.83 -22.32 -22.66
C ARG A 80 -31.25 -22.87 -22.49
N LYS A 81 -31.96 -22.43 -21.43
CA LYS A 81 -33.37 -22.79 -21.22
C LYS A 81 -34.34 -21.94 -22.01
N GLY A 82 -33.85 -20.91 -22.70
CA GLY A 82 -34.67 -20.01 -23.51
C GLY A 82 -35.16 -18.76 -22.74
N ASP A 83 -34.57 -18.49 -21.56
CA ASP A 83 -34.88 -17.25 -20.83
C ASP A 83 -34.39 -16.04 -21.62
N ASP A 84 -35.04 -14.90 -21.37
CA ASP A 84 -34.70 -13.61 -21.97
C ASP A 84 -33.25 -13.22 -21.64
N PRO A 85 -32.43 -12.87 -22.64
CA PRO A 85 -31.04 -12.44 -22.45
C PRO A 85 -30.89 -11.26 -21.49
N GLU A 86 -31.82 -10.30 -21.50
CA GLU A 86 -31.76 -9.17 -20.60
C GLU A 86 -31.94 -9.60 -19.14
N LYS A 87 -32.87 -10.51 -18.88
CA LYS A 87 -33.09 -11.10 -17.54
C LYS A 87 -31.85 -11.89 -17.07
N ALA A 88 -31.21 -12.64 -17.94
CA ALA A 88 -30.01 -13.39 -17.62
C ALA A 88 -28.82 -12.47 -17.27
N LEU A 89 -28.67 -11.36 -17.98
CA LEU A 89 -27.67 -10.34 -17.69
C LEU A 89 -27.95 -9.60 -16.36
N GLN A 90 -29.20 -9.22 -16.13
CA GLN A 90 -29.61 -8.60 -14.86
C GLN A 90 -29.37 -9.55 -13.67
N TYR A 91 -29.71 -10.83 -13.83
CA TYR A 91 -29.43 -11.86 -12.83
C TYR A 91 -27.93 -11.98 -12.54
N PHE A 92 -27.10 -12.03 -13.59
CA PHE A 92 -25.65 -12.11 -13.44
C PHE A 92 -25.13 -10.89 -12.66
N ALA A 93 -25.45 -9.68 -13.10
CA ALA A 93 -24.97 -8.44 -12.48
C ALA A 93 -25.40 -8.35 -11.01
N HIS A 94 -26.65 -8.59 -10.70
CA HIS A 94 -27.18 -8.52 -9.34
C HIS A 94 -26.58 -9.60 -8.44
N THR A 95 -26.57 -10.86 -8.90
CA THR A 95 -26.09 -11.99 -8.10
C THR A 95 -24.57 -11.92 -7.88
N PHE A 96 -23.79 -11.52 -8.90
CA PHE A 96 -22.36 -11.32 -8.76
C PHE A 96 -22.04 -10.24 -7.74
N THR A 97 -22.67 -9.07 -7.85
CA THR A 97 -22.47 -7.95 -6.93
C THR A 97 -22.83 -8.34 -5.48
N ASN A 98 -23.98 -8.99 -5.29
CA ASN A 98 -24.41 -9.40 -3.97
C ASN A 98 -23.48 -10.43 -3.34
N LYS A 99 -23.07 -11.46 -4.09
CA LYS A 99 -22.13 -12.47 -3.57
C LYS A 99 -20.76 -11.86 -3.24
N LEU A 100 -20.26 -10.96 -4.08
CA LEU A 100 -18.97 -10.29 -3.85
C LEU A 100 -18.98 -9.40 -2.61
N LEU A 101 -20.09 -8.67 -2.40
CA LEU A 101 -20.19 -7.69 -1.31
C LEU A 101 -20.78 -8.27 -0.02
N HIS A 102 -21.31 -9.48 -0.04
CA HIS A 102 -21.98 -10.07 1.14
C HIS A 102 -21.04 -10.13 2.35
N THR A 103 -19.95 -10.88 2.24
CA THR A 103 -18.99 -11.03 3.34
C THR A 103 -18.36 -9.71 3.78
N PRO A 104 -17.85 -8.84 2.88
CA PRO A 104 -17.38 -7.50 3.27
C PRO A 104 -18.42 -6.68 4.03
N SER A 105 -19.68 -6.69 3.60
CA SER A 105 -20.75 -5.94 4.27
C SER A 105 -21.05 -6.47 5.66
N GLU A 106 -21.04 -7.80 5.85
CA GLU A 106 -21.21 -8.42 7.15
C GLU A 106 -20.06 -8.07 8.11
N GLN A 107 -18.80 -8.13 7.62
CA GLN A 107 -17.64 -7.77 8.43
C GLN A 107 -17.66 -6.30 8.83
N LEU A 108 -18.06 -5.40 7.93
CA LEU A 108 -18.23 -3.99 8.23
C LEU A 108 -19.30 -3.74 9.29
N ARG A 109 -20.44 -4.47 9.23
CA ARG A 109 -21.49 -4.36 10.24
C ARG A 109 -21.02 -4.83 11.60
N GLN A 110 -20.39 -6.02 11.68
CA GLN A 110 -19.85 -6.56 12.93
C GLN A 110 -18.79 -5.64 13.55
N ALA A 111 -17.88 -5.10 12.75
CA ALA A 111 -16.88 -4.14 13.21
C ALA A 111 -17.54 -2.86 13.76
N SER A 112 -18.57 -2.36 13.08
CA SER A 112 -19.33 -1.19 13.55
C SER A 112 -20.04 -1.45 14.88
N GLU A 113 -20.64 -2.63 15.05
CA GLU A 113 -21.32 -3.04 16.30
C GLU A 113 -20.32 -3.19 17.47
N SER A 114 -19.09 -3.62 17.19
CA SER A 114 -18.01 -3.72 18.19
C SER A 114 -17.27 -2.40 18.44
N GLY A 115 -17.58 -1.32 17.72
CA GLY A 115 -16.91 -0.02 17.83
C GLY A 115 -15.54 0.05 17.13
N ASP A 116 -15.18 -0.95 16.33
CA ASP A 116 -13.94 -0.96 15.56
C ASP A 116 -14.10 -0.18 14.25
N ASN A 117 -13.67 1.07 14.25
CA ASN A 117 -13.71 1.94 13.08
C ASN A 117 -12.59 1.67 12.07
N THR A 118 -11.56 0.88 12.42
CA THR A 118 -10.39 0.66 11.56
C THR A 118 -10.75 -0.13 10.29
N VAL A 119 -11.68 -1.07 10.41
CA VAL A 119 -12.20 -1.86 9.28
C VAL A 119 -12.94 -0.97 8.27
N ALA A 120 -13.79 -0.07 8.77
CA ALA A 120 -14.53 0.87 7.94
C ALA A 120 -13.60 1.85 7.20
N GLU A 121 -12.57 2.37 7.89
CA GLU A 121 -11.56 3.22 7.28
C GLU A 121 -10.74 2.49 6.22
N SER A 122 -10.37 1.24 6.50
CA SER A 122 -9.65 0.40 5.55
C SER A 122 -10.47 0.13 4.29
N ALA A 123 -11.75 -0.19 4.45
CA ALA A 123 -12.67 -0.39 3.33
C ALA A 123 -12.82 0.90 2.49
N ARG A 124 -12.96 2.06 3.12
CA ARG A 124 -13.01 3.35 2.39
C ARG A 124 -11.77 3.59 1.55
N LYS A 125 -10.59 3.30 2.09
CA LYS A 125 -9.31 3.42 1.37
C LYS A 125 -9.21 2.43 0.21
N LEU A 126 -9.55 1.16 0.44
CA LEU A 126 -9.47 0.09 -0.56
C LEU A 126 -10.41 0.31 -1.75
N PHE A 127 -11.63 0.77 -1.49
CA PHE A 127 -12.67 0.98 -2.52
C PHE A 127 -12.78 2.44 -2.96
N ASN A 128 -11.90 3.32 -2.48
CA ASN A 128 -11.92 4.77 -2.79
C ASN A 128 -13.30 5.40 -2.57
N LEU A 129 -13.94 5.05 -1.44
CA LEU A 129 -15.27 5.56 -1.11
C LEU A 129 -15.17 6.99 -0.59
N LYS A 130 -15.88 7.92 -1.24
CA LYS A 130 -15.97 9.32 -0.80
C LYS A 130 -16.76 9.41 0.51
N THR A 131 -16.27 10.19 1.45
CA THR A 131 -17.02 10.56 2.65
C THR A 131 -18.06 11.61 2.29
N LYS A 132 -19.21 11.61 2.97
CA LYS A 132 -20.23 12.65 2.78
C LYS A 132 -19.71 14.09 3.01
N ALA A 133 -18.60 14.24 3.75
CA ALA A 133 -17.93 15.52 3.93
C ALA A 133 -17.30 16.06 2.63
N ASP A 134 -16.80 15.19 1.76
CA ASP A 134 -16.17 15.59 0.51
C ASP A 134 -17.18 16.01 -0.56
N SER A 135 -18.42 15.49 -0.47
CA SER A 135 -19.49 15.82 -1.41
C SER A 135 -20.06 17.24 -1.23
N ASN A 136 -19.92 17.82 -0.03
CA ASN A 136 -20.51 19.11 0.31
C ASN A 136 -19.60 20.32 -0.05
N HIS A 137 -18.35 20.04 -0.48
CA HIS A 137 -17.41 21.10 -0.87
C HIS A 137 -17.48 21.42 -2.36
N GLN A 138 -18.00 20.49 -3.17
CA GLN A 138 -18.04 20.63 -4.62
C GLN A 138 -19.29 21.39 -5.13
N THR A 139 -20.37 21.43 -4.32
CA THR A 139 -21.60 22.16 -4.68
C THR A 139 -21.57 23.63 -4.30
N ARG A 140 -20.54 24.11 -3.58
CA ARG A 140 -20.43 25.53 -3.18
C ARG A 140 -19.59 26.39 -4.13
N SER A 141 -18.89 25.79 -5.09
CA SER A 141 -18.02 26.52 -6.03
C SER A 141 -18.71 26.94 -7.33
N ASP A 142 -19.90 26.43 -7.64
CA ASP A 142 -20.58 26.73 -8.92
C ASP A 142 -21.64 27.81 -8.85
N ASP A 143 -21.93 28.36 -7.66
CA ASP A 143 -23.05 29.35 -7.49
C ASP A 143 -22.62 30.83 -7.34
N THR A 144 -21.36 31.16 -7.67
CA THR A 144 -20.87 32.55 -7.56
C THR A 144 -20.58 33.22 -8.90
N SER A 145 -21.01 32.67 -10.04
CA SER A 145 -20.74 33.26 -11.35
C SER A 145 -22.00 33.53 -12.19
N SER A 146 -23.03 34.16 -11.60
CA SER A 146 -24.15 34.68 -12.39
C SER A 146 -24.78 35.86 -11.67
N LYS A 147 -24.18 37.03 -11.76
CA LYS A 147 -24.87 38.29 -11.46
C LYS A 147 -24.93 39.15 -12.74
N PRO A 148 -26.11 39.35 -13.36
CA PRO A 148 -26.24 40.28 -14.46
C PRO A 148 -26.25 41.71 -13.94
N THR A 149 -25.49 42.59 -14.54
CA THR A 149 -25.50 44.02 -14.36
C THR A 149 -26.80 44.61 -14.92
N PRO A 150 -27.51 45.49 -14.21
CA PRO A 150 -28.62 46.22 -14.77
C PRO A 150 -28.11 47.46 -15.50
N LYS A 151 -28.74 47.75 -16.61
CA LYS A 151 -28.67 49.00 -17.38
C LYS A 151 -29.45 50.09 -16.67
#